data_7613cf3143c976e3d1777bcffebd8f78
#
_entry.id   7613cf3143c976e3d1777bcffebd8f78
#
_cell.length_a   1.000
_cell.length_b   1.000
_cell.length_c   1.000
_cell.angle_alpha   90.00
_cell.angle_beta   90.00
_cell.angle_gamma   90.00
#
_symmetry.space_group_name_H-M   'P 1'
#
loop_
_entity.id
_entity.type
_entity.pdbx_description
1 polymer ?
#
loop_
_entity_poly.entity_id
_entity_poly.type
_entity_poly.pdbx_seq_one_letter_code
_entity_poly.pdbx_strand_id
1 'polypeptide(L)'
;TDNLKNITVKHLLEHTQGAWDNDGDDGVGDPMFMNMSLTQAELISWTLNNQSFERAPGEDSQYSNFGYCLLGRIIEKVSGKTYEQYVQQNVLSPMGISQMEIGGNKLANRKPNEVVYYPTSDAYASYMNVERMDSHGGWIATPIDLVKFMVNVDGFTTVPDDISTTSFNTMITPWETGAGYAKGWGISGNNFGHNGAMSGTIAQLERRGDGYCFAVVVNTWPSSTDKYAGKMKQLLNNMINNVVAWPAYDLF
;
A
#
# COMPACT_ATOMS: atom_id res chain seq x y z
N THR A 1 10.89 15.10 20.79
CA THR A 1 12.27 15.21 20.30
C THR A 1 12.32 16.15 19.12
N ASP A 2 13.47 16.81 18.85
CA ASP A 2 13.59 17.75 17.72
C ASP A 2 13.41 17.03 16.37
N ASN A 3 13.80 15.77 16.27
CA ASN A 3 13.60 14.96 15.07
C ASN A 3 12.12 14.84 14.68
N LEU A 4 11.20 14.68 15.63
CA LEU A 4 9.77 14.59 15.34
C LEU A 4 9.26 15.85 14.59
N LYS A 5 9.74 17.04 14.96
CA LYS A 5 9.34 18.31 14.34
C LYS A 5 9.89 18.48 12.93
N ASN A 6 10.92 17.73 12.57
CA ASN A 6 11.57 17.78 11.26
C ASN A 6 10.98 16.78 10.25
N ILE A 7 10.09 15.90 10.67
CA ILE A 7 9.40 14.97 9.75
C ILE A 7 8.48 15.77 8.83
N THR A 8 8.59 15.52 7.54
CA THR A 8 7.74 16.09 6.51
C THR A 8 6.87 15.00 5.88
N VAL A 9 5.82 15.39 5.14
CA VAL A 9 5.02 14.47 4.32
C VAL A 9 5.90 13.68 3.35
N LYS A 10 6.93 14.31 2.78
CA LYS A 10 7.89 13.64 1.90
C LYS A 10 8.61 12.51 2.63
N HIS A 11 9.10 12.73 3.86
CA HIS A 11 9.78 11.68 4.63
C HIS A 11 8.87 10.48 4.90
N LEU A 12 7.59 10.70 5.20
CA LEU A 12 6.63 9.61 5.42
C LEU A 12 6.34 8.84 4.12
N LEU A 13 6.20 9.54 2.98
CA LEU A 13 5.96 8.90 1.68
C LEU A 13 7.15 8.06 1.20
N GLU A 14 8.36 8.46 1.53
CA GLU A 14 9.62 7.84 1.10
C GLU A 14 10.20 6.86 2.14
N HIS A 15 9.50 6.66 3.26
CA HIS A 15 9.98 5.86 4.39
C HIS A 15 11.33 6.34 4.96
N THR A 16 11.56 7.65 4.94
CA THR A 16 12.80 8.27 5.45
C THR A 16 12.55 9.07 6.73
N GLN A 17 11.56 8.72 7.51
CA GLN A 17 11.18 9.40 8.75
C GLN A 17 12.17 9.18 9.91
N GLY A 18 13.01 8.14 9.85
CA GLY A 18 14.07 7.86 10.83
C GLY A 18 13.62 7.12 12.08
N ALA A 19 12.39 6.59 12.11
CA ALA A 19 11.83 5.83 13.22
C ALA A 19 10.65 4.96 12.76
N TRP A 20 10.18 4.05 13.64
CA TRP A 20 8.94 3.28 13.47
C TRP A 20 8.96 2.36 12.24
N ASP A 21 10.09 1.77 11.95
CA ASP A 21 10.24 0.88 10.81
C ASP A 21 9.65 -0.52 11.05
N ASN A 22 9.48 -1.26 9.95
CA ASN A 22 8.87 -2.57 9.97
C ASN A 22 9.86 -3.67 10.38
N ASP A 23 11.14 -3.44 10.22
CA ASP A 23 12.18 -4.47 10.41
C ASP A 23 12.69 -4.52 11.86
N GLY A 24 12.40 -3.49 12.66
CA GLY A 24 12.66 -3.49 14.08
C GLY A 24 14.13 -3.68 14.44
N ASP A 25 15.02 -2.87 13.89
CA ASP A 25 16.45 -2.87 14.28
C ASP A 25 16.63 -2.66 15.78
N ASP A 26 15.63 -2.04 16.43
CA ASP A 26 15.51 -1.88 17.87
C ASP A 26 14.86 -3.11 18.56
N GLY A 27 14.42 -4.12 17.80
CA GLY A 27 13.70 -5.29 18.28
C GLY A 27 12.23 -5.03 18.65
N VAL A 28 11.68 -3.86 18.31
CA VAL A 28 10.32 -3.46 18.70
C VAL A 28 9.29 -3.72 17.60
N GLY A 29 9.68 -3.66 16.33
CA GLY A 29 8.80 -3.86 15.17
C GLY A 29 7.86 -2.68 14.89
N ASP A 30 7.14 -2.76 13.77
CA ASP A 30 6.22 -1.70 13.34
C ASP A 30 5.08 -1.50 14.34
N PRO A 31 4.85 -0.28 14.84
CA PRO A 31 3.80 0.03 15.80
C PRO A 31 2.40 -0.41 15.38
N MET A 32 2.13 -0.47 14.07
CA MET A 32 0.81 -0.88 13.57
C MET A 32 0.45 -2.32 13.91
N PHE A 33 1.43 -3.17 14.17
CA PHE A 33 1.24 -4.58 14.59
C PHE A 33 1.37 -4.78 16.10
N MET A 34 1.48 -3.69 16.85
CA MET A 34 1.55 -3.70 18.31
C MET A 34 0.25 -3.17 18.93
N ASN A 35 0.03 -3.48 20.21
CA ASN A 35 -1.06 -2.89 21.00
C ASN A 35 -2.42 -2.91 20.27
N MET A 36 -2.86 -4.12 19.85
CA MET A 36 -4.04 -4.31 19.01
C MET A 36 -5.35 -3.80 19.59
N SER A 37 -5.42 -3.63 20.92
CA SER A 37 -6.59 -3.07 21.61
C SER A 37 -6.71 -1.56 21.53
N LEU A 38 -5.62 -0.86 21.18
CA LEU A 38 -5.64 0.59 21.06
C LEU A 38 -6.37 1.04 19.80
N THR A 39 -7.14 2.10 19.92
CA THR A 39 -7.63 2.86 18.76
C THR A 39 -6.45 3.46 18.01
N GLN A 40 -6.67 3.90 16.78
CA GLN A 40 -5.62 4.51 15.96
C GLN A 40 -5.02 5.76 16.62
N ALA A 41 -5.85 6.63 17.22
CA ALA A 41 -5.39 7.82 17.94
C ALA A 41 -4.57 7.49 19.19
N GLU A 42 -5.01 6.48 19.96
CA GLU A 42 -4.28 6.00 21.12
C GLU A 42 -2.94 5.37 20.72
N LEU A 43 -2.90 4.58 19.64
CA LEU A 43 -1.66 3.99 19.15
C LEU A 43 -0.67 5.07 18.70
N ILE A 44 -1.12 6.09 17.97
CA ILE A 44 -0.27 7.22 17.57
C ILE A 44 0.30 7.91 18.81
N SER A 45 -0.56 8.24 19.77
CA SER A 45 -0.12 8.86 21.03
C SER A 45 0.89 7.99 21.77
N TRP A 46 0.61 6.69 21.88
CA TRP A 46 1.51 5.74 22.53
C TRP A 46 2.86 5.68 21.82
N THR A 47 2.88 5.52 20.50
CA THR A 47 4.11 5.45 19.70
C THR A 47 4.98 6.69 19.85
N LEU A 48 4.38 7.88 19.70
CA LEU A 48 5.09 9.15 19.82
C LEU A 48 5.69 9.40 21.22
N ASN A 49 5.13 8.80 22.25
CA ASN A 49 5.60 8.96 23.63
C ASN A 49 6.57 7.86 24.08
N ASN A 50 6.57 6.69 23.44
CA ASN A 50 7.30 5.52 23.93
C ASN A 50 8.37 5.00 22.98
N GLN A 51 8.33 5.37 21.70
CA GLN A 51 9.37 4.99 20.73
C GLN A 51 10.32 6.14 20.44
N SER A 52 11.59 5.84 20.38
CA SER A 52 12.65 6.81 20.08
C SER A 52 12.93 6.88 18.58
N PHE A 53 13.60 7.93 18.16
CA PHE A 53 14.21 8.03 16.84
C PHE A 53 15.58 7.37 16.86
N GLU A 54 15.86 6.58 15.86
CA GLU A 54 17.15 5.93 15.67
C GLU A 54 18.04 6.76 14.75
N ARG A 55 17.44 7.48 13.81
CA ARG A 55 18.09 8.25 12.76
C ARG A 55 17.44 9.63 12.60
N ALA A 56 18.13 10.56 11.98
CA ALA A 56 17.52 11.82 11.58
C ALA A 56 16.59 11.60 10.35
N PRO A 57 15.47 12.35 10.25
CA PRO A 57 14.62 12.30 9.06
C PRO A 57 15.40 12.64 7.79
N GLY A 58 15.32 11.80 6.77
CA GLY A 58 16.03 11.94 5.50
C GLY A 58 17.42 11.30 5.45
N GLU A 59 17.87 10.67 6.54
CA GLU A 59 19.20 10.04 6.61
C GLU A 59 19.23 8.66 5.94
N ASP A 60 18.16 7.88 6.10
CA ASP A 60 18.04 6.53 5.54
C ASP A 60 16.58 6.17 5.28
N SER A 61 16.34 5.15 4.45
CA SER A 61 14.99 4.67 4.13
C SER A 61 14.73 3.32 4.80
N GLN A 62 13.73 3.30 5.68
CA GLN A 62 13.26 2.13 6.40
C GLN A 62 11.73 2.05 6.31
N TYR A 63 11.22 0.96 5.73
CA TYR A 63 9.79 0.78 5.49
C TYR A 63 8.98 0.87 6.78
N SER A 64 7.91 1.68 6.79
CA SER A 64 7.06 1.90 7.95
C SER A 64 5.58 1.99 7.56
N ASN A 65 4.78 1.04 8.03
CA ASN A 65 3.32 1.13 7.93
C ASN A 65 2.77 2.25 8.81
N PHE A 66 3.39 2.49 9.96
CA PHE A 66 3.01 3.58 10.84
C PHE A 66 3.18 4.95 10.18
N GLY A 67 4.22 5.14 9.36
CA GLY A 67 4.39 6.35 8.55
C GLY A 67 3.19 6.60 7.63
N TYR A 68 2.69 5.57 6.98
CA TYR A 68 1.50 5.66 6.11
C TYR A 68 0.19 5.80 6.91
N CYS A 69 0.11 5.25 8.11
CA CYS A 69 -0.98 5.56 9.04
C CYS A 69 -1.06 7.07 9.33
N LEU A 70 0.08 7.72 9.58
CA LEU A 70 0.15 9.17 9.79
C LEU A 70 -0.26 9.96 8.53
N LEU A 71 0.11 9.51 7.33
CA LEU A 71 -0.35 10.12 6.07
C LEU A 71 -1.89 10.11 5.96
N GLY A 72 -2.53 9.01 6.32
CA GLY A 72 -3.99 8.94 6.40
C GLY A 72 -4.58 9.98 7.35
N ARG A 73 -3.99 10.16 8.52
CA ARG A 73 -4.43 11.18 9.51
C ARG A 73 -4.23 12.61 9.01
N ILE A 74 -3.16 12.83 8.24
CA ILE A 74 -2.93 14.14 7.60
C ILE A 74 -4.03 14.44 6.58
N ILE A 75 -4.41 13.44 5.74
CA ILE A 75 -5.52 13.58 4.81
C ILE A 75 -6.82 13.92 5.55
N GLU A 76 -7.15 13.23 6.63
CA GLU A 76 -8.33 13.52 7.44
C GLU A 76 -8.30 14.94 8.01
N LYS A 77 -7.16 15.34 8.55
CA LYS A 77 -7.00 16.67 9.14
C LYS A 77 -7.19 17.80 8.13
N VAL A 78 -6.69 17.61 6.91
CA VAL A 78 -6.75 18.63 5.85
C VAL A 78 -8.11 18.63 5.16
N SER A 79 -8.72 17.46 4.95
CA SER A 79 -9.99 17.34 4.20
C SER A 79 -11.24 17.50 5.07
N GLY A 80 -11.15 17.25 6.38
CA GLY A 80 -12.29 17.16 7.27
C GLY A 80 -13.18 15.93 7.06
N LYS A 81 -12.71 14.92 6.29
CA LYS A 81 -13.39 13.65 6.02
C LYS A 81 -12.61 12.51 6.64
N THR A 82 -13.23 11.33 6.85
CA THR A 82 -12.45 10.13 7.13
C THR A 82 -11.57 9.78 5.93
N TYR A 83 -10.46 9.07 6.17
CA TYR A 83 -9.55 8.64 5.10
C TYR A 83 -10.29 7.85 4.01
N GLU A 84 -11.09 6.86 4.40
CA GLU A 84 -11.89 6.06 3.47
C GLU A 84 -12.83 6.91 2.63
N GLN A 85 -13.62 7.80 3.26
CA GLN A 85 -14.51 8.70 2.55
C GLN A 85 -13.78 9.60 1.56
N TYR A 86 -12.62 10.13 1.95
CA TYR A 86 -11.84 10.98 1.07
C TYR A 86 -11.37 10.22 -0.16
N VAL A 87 -10.78 9.03 0.03
CA VAL A 87 -10.24 8.21 -1.06
C VAL A 87 -11.37 7.74 -1.98
N GLN A 88 -12.49 7.25 -1.44
CA GLN A 88 -13.63 6.82 -2.25
C GLN A 88 -14.17 7.95 -3.13
N GLN A 89 -14.33 9.15 -2.57
CA GLN A 89 -14.96 10.28 -3.27
C GLN A 89 -14.02 11.00 -4.24
N ASN A 90 -12.74 11.14 -3.90
CA ASN A 90 -11.82 12.02 -4.62
C ASN A 90 -10.74 11.28 -5.41
N VAL A 91 -10.59 9.97 -5.21
CA VAL A 91 -9.63 9.14 -5.93
C VAL A 91 -10.35 8.05 -6.70
N LEU A 92 -11.07 7.16 -6.01
CA LEU A 92 -11.63 5.95 -6.63
C LEU A 92 -12.85 6.25 -7.52
N SER A 93 -13.76 7.11 -7.07
CA SER A 93 -14.97 7.44 -7.83
C SER A 93 -14.69 8.10 -9.19
N PRO A 94 -13.76 9.07 -9.32
CA PRO A 94 -13.34 9.59 -10.63
C PRO A 94 -12.83 8.50 -11.58
N MET A 95 -12.09 7.51 -11.06
CA MET A 95 -11.57 6.36 -11.82
C MET A 95 -12.62 5.29 -12.13
N GLY A 96 -13.90 5.52 -11.80
CA GLY A 96 -14.97 4.53 -11.99
C GLY A 96 -14.87 3.30 -11.06
N ILE A 97 -14.18 3.42 -9.92
CA ILE A 97 -14.02 2.38 -8.91
C ILE A 97 -15.00 2.66 -7.77
N SER A 98 -15.95 1.75 -7.54
CA SER A 98 -17.01 1.93 -6.53
C SER A 98 -17.10 0.80 -5.49
N GLN A 99 -16.30 -0.27 -5.65
CA GLN A 99 -16.41 -1.46 -4.82
C GLN A 99 -15.28 -1.60 -3.80
N MET A 100 -14.25 -0.75 -3.86
CA MET A 100 -13.17 -0.75 -2.89
C MET A 100 -13.63 -0.11 -1.58
N GLU A 101 -13.39 -0.81 -0.48
CA GLU A 101 -13.70 -0.36 0.88
C GLU A 101 -12.70 -0.96 1.88
N ILE A 102 -12.69 -0.46 3.11
CA ILE A 102 -11.83 -1.03 4.17
C ILE A 102 -12.43 -2.34 4.66
N GLY A 103 -11.60 -3.38 4.74
CA GLY A 103 -11.99 -4.70 5.21
C GLY A 103 -12.31 -4.75 6.70
N GLY A 104 -12.91 -5.83 7.15
CA GLY A 104 -13.23 -6.08 8.56
C GLY A 104 -12.19 -6.95 9.27
N ASN A 105 -12.17 -6.88 10.62
CA ASN A 105 -11.21 -7.60 11.44
C ASN A 105 -11.57 -9.08 11.68
N LYS A 106 -12.80 -9.49 11.41
CA LYS A 106 -13.31 -10.82 11.74
C LYS A 106 -14.06 -11.42 10.56
N LEU A 107 -14.06 -12.74 10.47
CA LEU A 107 -14.85 -13.48 9.47
C LEU A 107 -16.34 -13.07 9.48
N ALA A 108 -16.90 -12.80 10.65
CA ALA A 108 -18.28 -12.34 10.80
C ALA A 108 -18.54 -10.91 10.29
N ASN A 109 -17.48 -10.09 10.17
CA ASN A 109 -17.55 -8.70 9.70
C ASN A 109 -17.11 -8.57 8.23
N ARG A 110 -16.91 -9.69 7.56
CA ARG A 110 -16.56 -9.73 6.14
C ARG A 110 -17.62 -9.01 5.31
N LYS A 111 -17.18 -8.21 4.37
CA LYS A 111 -18.09 -7.48 3.46
C LYS A 111 -18.83 -8.46 2.52
N PRO A 112 -20.00 -8.08 1.98
CA PRO A 112 -20.84 -9.01 1.18
C PRO A 112 -20.12 -9.66 0.00
N ASN A 113 -19.23 -8.92 -0.67
CA ASN A 113 -18.50 -9.40 -1.86
C ASN A 113 -17.06 -9.79 -1.55
N GLU A 114 -16.64 -9.75 -0.30
CA GLU A 114 -15.29 -10.11 0.12
C GLU A 114 -15.13 -11.63 0.19
N VAL A 115 -14.01 -12.14 -0.32
CA VAL A 115 -13.65 -13.57 -0.24
C VAL A 115 -13.32 -13.99 1.19
N VAL A 116 -13.34 -15.28 1.47
CA VAL A 116 -12.78 -15.84 2.70
C VAL A 116 -11.28 -16.01 2.52
N TYR A 117 -10.49 -15.64 3.53
CA TYR A 117 -9.03 -15.79 3.53
C TYR A 117 -8.60 -17.07 4.26
N TYR A 118 -7.51 -17.68 3.80
CA TYR A 118 -7.03 -18.98 4.29
C TYR A 118 -5.54 -18.98 4.65
N PRO A 119 -5.13 -19.69 5.73
CA PRO A 119 -6.01 -20.35 6.69
C PRO A 119 -6.81 -19.35 7.54
N THR A 120 -8.07 -19.66 7.83
CA THR A 120 -8.94 -18.75 8.59
C THR A 120 -8.46 -18.53 10.02
N SER A 121 -7.74 -19.49 10.61
CA SER A 121 -7.12 -19.35 11.93
C SER A 121 -6.14 -18.18 12.02
N ASP A 122 -5.43 -17.92 10.94
CA ASP A 122 -4.37 -16.91 10.88
C ASP A 122 -4.89 -15.58 10.29
N ALA A 123 -5.70 -15.66 9.23
CA ALA A 123 -6.23 -14.50 8.53
C ALA A 123 -7.13 -13.60 9.40
N TYR A 124 -7.80 -14.19 10.38
CA TYR A 124 -8.70 -13.48 11.30
C TYR A 124 -8.20 -13.55 12.75
N ALA A 125 -6.93 -13.72 12.93
CA ALA A 125 -6.32 -13.79 14.25
C ALA A 125 -6.32 -12.44 14.97
N SER A 126 -6.22 -12.47 16.29
CA SER A 126 -6.29 -11.27 17.14
C SER A 126 -5.11 -10.30 16.97
N TYR A 127 -4.03 -10.71 16.29
CA TYR A 127 -2.89 -9.86 15.95
C TYR A 127 -3.09 -9.05 14.66
N MET A 128 -4.26 -9.17 14.00
CA MET A 128 -4.61 -8.39 12.83
C MET A 128 -5.70 -7.38 13.18
N ASN A 129 -5.54 -6.15 12.74
CA ASN A 129 -6.55 -5.08 12.87
C ASN A 129 -6.66 -4.33 11.54
N VAL A 130 -7.34 -4.94 10.57
CA VAL A 130 -7.49 -4.45 9.20
C VAL A 130 -8.20 -3.10 9.15
N GLU A 131 -9.22 -2.90 10.01
CA GLU A 131 -9.94 -1.63 10.12
C GLU A 131 -9.01 -0.49 10.51
N ARG A 132 -8.03 -0.75 11.41
CA ARG A 132 -7.02 0.23 11.81
C ARG A 132 -5.94 0.43 10.75
N MET A 133 -5.78 -0.52 9.84
CA MET A 133 -4.79 -0.48 8.77
C MET A 133 -5.20 0.42 7.59
N ASP A 134 -6.26 1.12 7.63
CA ASP A 134 -6.92 1.86 6.55
C ASP A 134 -5.97 2.42 5.48
N SER A 135 -5.10 3.36 5.81
CA SER A 135 -4.22 4.06 4.87
C SER A 135 -2.91 3.33 4.52
N HIS A 136 -2.63 2.19 5.14
CA HIS A 136 -1.39 1.45 4.87
C HIS A 136 -1.59 -0.01 4.42
N GLY A 137 -2.85 -0.46 4.22
CA GLY A 137 -3.06 -1.82 3.71
C GLY A 137 -4.44 -2.42 3.99
N GLY A 138 -5.41 -1.67 4.51
CA GLY A 138 -6.73 -2.17 4.90
C GLY A 138 -7.76 -2.30 3.76
N TRP A 139 -7.45 -1.88 2.56
CA TRP A 139 -8.38 -1.91 1.42
C TRP A 139 -8.61 -3.32 0.88
N ILE A 140 -9.86 -3.65 0.62
CA ILE A 140 -10.24 -4.79 -0.22
C ILE A 140 -10.53 -4.30 -1.64
N ALA A 141 -10.10 -5.08 -2.63
CA ALA A 141 -10.20 -4.72 -4.04
C ALA A 141 -10.32 -5.97 -4.93
N THR A 142 -10.90 -5.81 -6.11
CA THR A 142 -10.74 -6.79 -7.18
C THR A 142 -9.46 -6.52 -7.98
N PRO A 143 -8.91 -7.51 -8.70
CA PRO A 143 -7.81 -7.25 -9.64
C PRO A 143 -8.17 -6.20 -10.69
N ILE A 144 -9.42 -6.14 -11.13
CA ILE A 144 -9.91 -5.14 -12.10
C ILE A 144 -9.83 -3.74 -11.51
N ASP A 145 -10.30 -3.53 -10.27
CA ASP A 145 -10.22 -2.23 -9.60
C ASP A 145 -8.78 -1.74 -9.43
N LEU A 146 -7.86 -2.67 -9.10
CA LEU A 146 -6.44 -2.35 -8.98
C LEU A 146 -5.82 -1.94 -10.33
N VAL A 147 -6.18 -2.62 -11.43
CA VAL A 147 -5.71 -2.24 -12.76
C VAL A 147 -6.34 -0.92 -13.20
N LYS A 148 -7.64 -0.68 -12.94
CA LYS A 148 -8.27 0.63 -13.16
C LYS A 148 -7.52 1.76 -12.42
N PHE A 149 -7.23 1.55 -11.14
CA PHE A 149 -6.43 2.51 -10.37
C PHE A 149 -5.08 2.76 -11.04
N MET A 150 -4.37 1.69 -11.45
CA MET A 150 -3.03 1.82 -12.04
C MET A 150 -3.06 2.59 -13.35
N VAL A 151 -3.99 2.31 -14.28
CA VAL A 151 -4.03 2.97 -15.59
C VAL A 151 -4.42 4.45 -15.52
N ASN A 152 -4.96 4.92 -14.40
CA ASN A 152 -5.23 6.32 -14.14
C ASN A 152 -4.06 7.05 -13.44
N VAL A 153 -2.93 6.37 -13.20
CA VAL A 153 -1.72 6.96 -12.58
C VAL A 153 -0.43 6.37 -13.17
N ASP A 154 -0.46 5.82 -14.38
CA ASP A 154 0.64 5.04 -14.95
C ASP A 154 1.62 5.85 -15.82
N GLY A 155 1.28 7.09 -16.14
CA GLY A 155 2.07 7.99 -16.97
C GLY A 155 2.01 7.68 -18.47
N PHE A 156 1.14 6.76 -18.90
CA PHE A 156 0.89 6.51 -20.31
C PHE A 156 -0.22 7.44 -20.86
N THR A 157 -0.34 7.53 -22.17
CA THR A 157 -1.33 8.39 -22.81
C THR A 157 -2.59 7.65 -23.26
N THR A 158 -2.66 6.34 -23.06
CA THR A 158 -3.79 5.50 -23.48
C THR A 158 -5.06 5.84 -22.69
N VAL A 159 -4.93 5.94 -21.37
CA VAL A 159 -5.94 6.52 -20.48
C VAL A 159 -5.30 7.78 -19.89
N PRO A 160 -5.99 8.93 -19.86
CA PRO A 160 -5.45 10.12 -19.21
C PRO A 160 -5.29 9.89 -17.70
N ASP A 161 -4.12 10.24 -17.15
CA ASP A 161 -3.89 10.18 -15.70
C ASP A 161 -4.78 11.18 -14.95
N ASP A 162 -5.28 10.79 -13.79
CA ASP A 162 -5.97 11.67 -12.82
C ASP A 162 -5.00 12.59 -12.06
N ILE A 163 -3.70 12.42 -12.27
CA ILE A 163 -2.65 13.26 -11.71
C ILE A 163 -1.87 13.99 -12.80
N SER A 164 -1.34 15.18 -12.49
CA SER A 164 -0.51 15.91 -13.44
C SER A 164 0.80 15.18 -13.72
N THR A 165 1.38 15.39 -14.90
CA THR A 165 2.72 14.89 -15.27
C THR A 165 3.77 15.27 -14.22
N THR A 166 3.68 16.46 -13.63
CA THR A 166 4.57 16.89 -12.56
C THR A 166 4.39 16.04 -11.30
N SER A 167 3.15 15.75 -10.91
CA SER A 167 2.84 14.89 -9.76
C SER A 167 3.27 13.46 -10.03
N PHE A 168 3.00 12.93 -11.23
CA PHE A 168 3.46 11.62 -11.65
C PHE A 168 4.98 11.47 -11.53
N ASN A 169 5.73 12.39 -12.14
CA ASN A 169 7.20 12.38 -12.07
C ASN A 169 7.70 12.48 -10.62
N THR A 170 7.06 13.29 -9.78
CA THR A 170 7.40 13.40 -8.36
C THR A 170 7.13 12.07 -7.63
N MET A 171 5.99 11.43 -7.92
CA MET A 171 5.55 10.19 -7.29
C MET A 171 6.53 9.05 -7.53
N ILE A 172 7.03 8.89 -8.77
CA ILE A 172 7.93 7.78 -9.15
C ILE A 172 9.42 8.09 -8.97
N THR A 173 9.79 9.31 -8.57
CA THR A 173 11.19 9.67 -8.31
C THR A 173 11.60 9.15 -6.93
N PRO A 174 12.60 8.25 -6.83
CA PRO A 174 13.14 7.80 -5.55
C PRO A 174 13.72 8.94 -4.70
N TRP A 175 13.81 8.73 -3.39
CA TRP A 175 14.34 9.71 -2.45
C TRP A 175 15.82 10.05 -2.70
N GLU A 176 16.58 9.07 -3.22
CA GLU A 176 17.94 9.26 -3.72
C GLU A 176 18.16 8.42 -4.99
N THR A 177 19.23 8.73 -5.73
CA THR A 177 19.60 8.00 -6.95
C THR A 177 19.98 6.57 -6.62
N GLY A 178 19.29 5.61 -7.26
CA GLY A 178 19.51 4.18 -7.07
C GLY A 178 18.70 3.54 -5.95
N ALA A 179 17.96 4.33 -5.16
CA ALA A 179 17.00 3.76 -4.21
C ALA A 179 15.89 2.98 -4.92
N GLY A 180 15.51 1.85 -4.38
CA GLY A 180 14.48 0.97 -4.92
C GLY A 180 13.05 1.36 -4.56
N TYR A 181 12.84 2.51 -3.90
CA TYR A 181 11.52 2.97 -3.46
C TYR A 181 11.36 4.48 -3.68
N ALA A 182 10.15 4.87 -4.06
CA ALA A 182 9.76 6.27 -4.25
C ALA A 182 8.60 6.63 -3.29
N LYS A 183 7.56 7.28 -3.78
CA LYS A 183 6.45 7.73 -2.93
C LYS A 183 5.26 6.77 -3.07
N GLY A 184 5.31 5.68 -2.30
CA GLY A 184 4.31 4.60 -2.33
C GLY A 184 4.59 3.51 -3.36
N TRP A 185 5.71 3.56 -4.07
CA TRP A 185 6.02 2.61 -5.14
C TRP A 185 7.45 2.06 -5.03
N GLY A 186 7.57 0.74 -5.16
CA GLY A 186 8.84 0.10 -5.45
C GLY A 186 9.23 0.37 -6.91
N ILE A 187 10.49 0.77 -7.14
CA ILE A 187 11.01 1.15 -8.46
C ILE A 187 12.03 0.10 -8.92
N SER A 188 11.92 -0.33 -10.17
CA SER A 188 12.87 -1.25 -10.81
C SER A 188 13.05 -0.89 -12.28
N GLY A 189 14.08 -0.12 -12.59
CA GLY A 189 14.27 0.46 -13.92
C GLY A 189 13.09 1.35 -14.32
N ASN A 190 12.44 1.04 -15.43
CA ASN A 190 11.25 1.76 -15.89
C ASN A 190 9.93 1.17 -15.35
N ASN A 191 9.98 0.16 -14.49
CA ASN A 191 8.81 -0.45 -13.88
C ASN A 191 8.60 0.13 -12.49
N PHE A 192 7.34 0.23 -12.07
CA PHE A 192 7.01 0.48 -10.68
C PHE A 192 5.78 -0.32 -10.25
N GLY A 193 5.67 -0.57 -8.98
CA GLY A 193 4.57 -1.35 -8.43
C GLY A 193 4.66 -1.45 -6.92
N HIS A 194 3.71 -2.14 -6.34
CA HIS A 194 3.73 -2.48 -4.93
C HIS A 194 3.16 -3.87 -4.70
N ASN A 195 3.70 -4.59 -3.74
CA ASN A 195 3.14 -5.84 -3.25
C ASN A 195 2.51 -5.64 -1.88
N GLY A 196 1.60 -6.50 -1.52
CA GLY A 196 1.04 -6.59 -0.19
C GLY A 196 1.01 -8.03 0.29
N ALA A 197 1.22 -8.21 1.59
CA ALA A 197 1.15 -9.52 2.21
C ALA A 197 0.67 -9.39 3.65
N MET A 198 -0.39 -10.11 3.97
CA MET A 198 -0.91 -10.28 5.32
C MET A 198 -1.33 -11.75 5.49
N SER A 199 -1.47 -12.20 6.72
CA SER A 199 -1.99 -13.55 6.96
C SER A 199 -3.28 -13.79 6.17
N GLY A 200 -3.27 -14.81 5.33
CA GLY A 200 -4.40 -15.18 4.49
C GLY A 200 -4.51 -14.46 3.14
N THR A 201 -3.65 -13.49 2.83
CA THR A 201 -3.74 -12.79 1.54
C THR A 201 -2.39 -12.29 1.03
N ILE A 202 -2.24 -12.29 -0.29
CA ILE A 202 -1.09 -11.70 -0.99
C ILE A 202 -1.64 -10.92 -2.19
N ALA A 203 -1.07 -9.74 -2.45
CA ALA A 203 -1.40 -8.91 -3.59
C ALA A 203 -0.14 -8.43 -4.32
N GLN A 204 -0.26 -8.21 -5.62
CA GLN A 204 0.74 -7.55 -6.44
C GLN A 204 0.03 -6.63 -7.42
N LEU A 205 0.50 -5.40 -7.52
CA LEU A 205 0.11 -4.42 -8.52
C LEU A 205 1.37 -3.88 -9.17
N GLU A 206 1.43 -3.88 -10.51
CA GLU A 206 2.63 -3.45 -11.23
C GLU A 206 2.29 -2.76 -12.55
N ARG A 207 3.04 -1.71 -12.84
CA ARG A 207 3.13 -1.04 -14.13
C ARG A 207 4.50 -1.31 -14.74
N ARG A 208 4.51 -1.92 -15.92
CA ARG A 208 5.72 -2.18 -16.72
C ARG A 208 6.04 -1.00 -17.63
N GLY A 209 7.32 -0.73 -17.82
CA GLY A 209 7.77 0.35 -18.70
C GLY A 209 7.44 0.16 -20.19
N ASP A 210 7.03 -1.04 -20.59
CA ASP A 210 6.63 -1.39 -21.95
C ASP A 210 5.11 -1.29 -22.21
N GLY A 211 4.35 -0.68 -21.30
CA GLY A 211 2.95 -0.33 -21.51
C GLY A 211 1.92 -1.26 -20.87
N TYR A 212 2.35 -2.28 -20.13
CA TYR A 212 1.44 -3.20 -19.49
C TYR A 212 1.27 -2.90 -17.98
N CYS A 213 0.02 -2.95 -17.53
CA CYS A 213 -0.32 -2.95 -16.11
C CYS A 213 -0.96 -4.29 -15.73
N PHE A 214 -0.65 -4.79 -14.55
CA PHE A 214 -1.28 -6.01 -14.06
C PHE A 214 -1.48 -6.00 -12.55
N ALA A 215 -2.49 -6.73 -12.11
CA ALA A 215 -2.75 -6.97 -10.70
C ALA A 215 -3.08 -8.44 -10.45
N VAL A 216 -2.73 -8.92 -9.27
CA VAL A 216 -3.17 -10.22 -8.75
C VAL A 216 -3.44 -10.09 -7.26
N VAL A 217 -4.52 -10.70 -6.81
CA VAL A 217 -4.84 -10.90 -5.40
C VAL A 217 -5.12 -12.38 -5.15
N VAL A 218 -4.59 -12.89 -4.04
CA VAL A 218 -4.73 -14.30 -3.65
C VAL A 218 -5.22 -14.34 -2.21
N ASN A 219 -6.25 -15.12 -1.96
CA ASN A 219 -6.89 -15.26 -0.64
C ASN A 219 -6.32 -16.42 0.19
N THR A 220 -5.03 -16.64 0.08
CA THR A 220 -4.32 -17.65 0.88
C THR A 220 -2.91 -17.20 1.19
N TRP A 221 -2.38 -17.72 2.29
CA TRP A 221 -1.02 -17.47 2.74
C TRP A 221 -0.24 -18.77 2.79
N PRO A 222 0.68 -19.01 1.88
CA PRO A 222 1.58 -20.13 1.99
C PRO A 222 2.71 -19.81 2.97
N SER A 223 3.23 -20.84 3.62
CA SER A 223 4.24 -20.76 4.70
C SER A 223 5.59 -20.11 4.36
N SER A 224 5.75 -19.56 3.15
CA SER A 224 6.98 -18.87 2.70
C SER A 224 6.65 -17.72 1.76
N THR A 225 6.26 -16.58 2.32
CA THR A 225 5.75 -15.39 1.63
C THR A 225 6.68 -14.78 0.60
N ASP A 226 7.95 -14.59 0.90
CA ASP A 226 8.91 -13.93 0.01
C ASP A 226 9.09 -14.65 -1.32
N LYS A 227 8.98 -15.98 -1.30
CA LYS A 227 9.07 -16.78 -2.53
C LYS A 227 7.82 -16.70 -3.40
N TYR A 228 6.63 -16.44 -2.82
CA TYR A 228 5.39 -16.45 -3.57
C TYR A 228 5.13 -15.13 -4.28
N ALA A 229 5.37 -13.99 -3.66
CA ALA A 229 5.23 -12.68 -4.30
C ALA A 229 6.14 -12.59 -5.54
N GLY A 230 7.40 -12.98 -5.42
CA GLY A 230 8.33 -13.04 -6.55
C GLY A 230 7.90 -14.02 -7.65
N LYS A 231 7.39 -15.20 -7.29
CA LYS A 231 6.88 -16.18 -8.26
C LYS A 231 5.61 -15.71 -8.95
N MET A 232 4.69 -15.05 -8.24
CA MET A 232 3.48 -14.47 -8.85
C MET A 232 3.84 -13.40 -9.86
N LYS A 233 4.73 -12.48 -9.49
CA LYS A 233 5.26 -11.46 -10.41
C LYS A 233 5.90 -12.11 -11.65
N GLN A 234 6.73 -13.13 -11.47
CA GLN A 234 7.35 -13.86 -12.58
C GLN A 234 6.32 -14.56 -13.46
N LEU A 235 5.32 -15.22 -12.86
CA LEU A 235 4.26 -15.90 -13.60
C LEU A 235 3.48 -14.90 -14.47
N LEU A 236 3.04 -13.78 -13.92
CA LEU A 236 2.30 -12.75 -14.64
C LEU A 236 3.14 -12.13 -15.77
N ASN A 237 4.41 -11.84 -15.52
CA ASN A 237 5.31 -11.38 -16.58
C ASN A 237 5.45 -12.41 -17.70
N ASN A 238 5.59 -13.69 -17.37
CA ASN A 238 5.65 -14.75 -18.36
C ASN A 238 4.33 -14.89 -19.14
N MET A 239 3.18 -14.77 -18.47
CA MET A 239 1.87 -14.80 -19.13
C MET A 239 1.76 -13.66 -20.15
N ILE A 240 2.05 -12.42 -19.76
CA ILE A 240 2.03 -11.25 -20.66
C ILE A 240 2.96 -11.45 -21.84
N ASN A 241 4.20 -11.88 -21.62
CA ASN A 241 5.22 -12.06 -22.64
C ASN A 241 4.89 -13.17 -23.65
N ASN A 242 4.00 -14.11 -23.30
CA ASN A 242 3.58 -15.23 -24.16
C ASN A 242 2.24 -15.00 -24.85
N VAL A 243 1.56 -13.87 -24.64
CA VAL A 243 0.33 -13.56 -25.36
C VAL A 243 0.67 -13.18 -26.80
N VAL A 244 0.19 -13.95 -27.77
CA VAL A 244 0.42 -13.73 -29.21
C VAL A 244 -0.64 -12.83 -29.85
N ALA A 245 -1.82 -12.70 -29.21
CA ALA A 245 -2.90 -11.80 -29.64
C ALA A 245 -3.72 -11.37 -28.43
N TRP A 246 -3.91 -10.07 -28.29
CA TRP A 246 -4.78 -9.51 -27.26
C TRP A 246 -6.22 -9.40 -27.78
N PRO A 247 -7.23 -9.57 -26.94
CA PRO A 247 -8.62 -9.35 -27.34
C PRO A 247 -8.83 -7.88 -27.74
N ALA A 248 -9.73 -7.65 -28.69
CA ALA A 248 -10.03 -6.33 -29.22
C ALA A 248 -11.10 -5.57 -28.41
N TYR A 249 -11.37 -5.97 -27.17
CA TYR A 249 -12.31 -5.29 -26.28
C TYR A 249 -11.59 -4.74 -25.04
N ASP A 250 -12.08 -3.63 -24.56
CA ASP A 250 -11.65 -2.99 -23.33
C ASP A 250 -12.65 -3.30 -22.20
N LEU A 251 -12.17 -3.38 -20.97
CA LEU A 251 -12.98 -3.61 -19.78
C LEU A 251 -13.27 -2.30 -19.00
N PHE A 252 -12.64 -1.19 -19.36
CA PHE A 252 -12.82 0.11 -18.71
C PHE A 252 -12.74 1.28 -19.66
#